data_5e86cb7044e95681b39cf8f35dc55b3a
#
_entry.id   5e86cb7044e95681b39cf8f35dc55b3a
#
_cell.length_a   1.000
_cell.length_b   1.000
_cell.length_c   1.000
_cell.angle_alpha   90.00
_cell.angle_beta   90.00
_cell.angle_gamma   90.00
#
_symmetry.space_group_name_H-M   'P 1'
#
loop_
_entity.id
_entity.type
_entity.pdbx_description
1 polymer ?
#
loop_
_entity_poly.entity_id
_entity_poly.type
_entity_poly.pdbx_seq_one_letter_code
_entity_poly.pdbx_strand_id
1 'polypeptide(L)'
;MKQLLFCIFLLLLGGCSSNQPPAVSGQIDELPAIYPDYTGVTVPQSIAPLNFAVRTEGKTCAVFTTEGYTFTVYASDGAFSIPNADWNKLLIAAKGKQVEISVLTEEKGKWKAFLPFHIRVSEDPVDPYIAYRLIAPGYQLWNEMGIYQRELASFDQEPILENRLTNNNCINCHSFCMQDPNKMLFHVRAKYGCTVLVDDDRIKTLDTKTDQTISALV
;
A
#
# COMPACT_ATOMS: atom_id res chain seq x y z
N MET A 1 -16.35 40.97 53.65
CA MET A 1 -15.49 40.00 52.96
C MET A 1 -16.20 39.56 51.71
N LYS A 2 -15.83 40.14 50.57
CA LYS A 2 -16.42 39.81 49.27
C LYS A 2 -15.48 38.85 48.56
N GLN A 3 -15.90 37.60 48.39
CA GLN A 3 -15.19 36.62 47.60
C GLN A 3 -15.43 36.95 46.11
N LEU A 4 -14.36 37.28 45.43
CA LEU A 4 -14.32 37.50 44.01
C LEU A 4 -14.16 36.11 43.35
N LEU A 5 -15.23 35.57 42.77
CA LEU A 5 -15.17 34.37 41.94
C LEU A 5 -14.60 34.75 40.58
N PHE A 6 -13.35 34.35 40.35
CA PHE A 6 -12.67 34.51 39.04
C PHE A 6 -13.05 33.30 38.18
N CYS A 7 -14.07 33.43 37.34
CA CYS A 7 -14.38 32.43 36.31
C CYS A 7 -13.34 32.52 35.20
N ILE A 8 -12.36 31.62 35.22
CA ILE A 8 -11.49 31.40 34.10
C ILE A 8 -12.28 30.63 33.03
N PHE A 9 -12.74 31.35 32.03
CA PHE A 9 -13.33 30.79 30.84
C PHE A 9 -12.18 30.30 29.95
N LEU A 10 -11.83 29.00 30.06
CA LEU A 10 -10.89 28.34 29.19
C LEU A 10 -11.55 28.21 27.81
N LEU A 11 -11.24 29.16 26.94
CA LEU A 11 -11.51 29.05 25.49
C LEU A 11 -10.64 27.89 24.97
N LEU A 12 -11.21 26.69 24.90
CA LEU A 12 -10.72 25.61 24.09
C LEU A 12 -10.85 26.05 22.61
N LEU A 13 -9.80 26.69 22.11
CA LEU A 13 -9.59 26.82 20.68
C LEU A 13 -9.31 25.41 20.15
N GLY A 14 -10.39 24.67 19.91
CA GLY A 14 -10.36 23.49 19.07
C GLY A 14 -9.94 23.95 17.70
N GLY A 15 -8.65 23.83 17.40
CA GLY A 15 -8.16 23.92 16.04
C GLY A 15 -8.80 22.79 15.24
N CYS A 16 -9.97 23.02 14.67
CA CYS A 16 -10.45 22.24 13.57
C CYS A 16 -9.43 22.45 12.43
N SER A 17 -8.52 21.53 12.26
CA SER A 17 -7.85 21.33 10.99
C SER A 17 -8.99 21.08 9.99
N SER A 18 -9.41 22.11 9.28
CA SER A 18 -10.47 22.00 8.28
C SER A 18 -9.90 21.24 7.09
N ASN A 19 -10.07 19.92 7.09
CA ASN A 19 -9.84 19.05 5.94
C ASN A 19 -10.92 19.28 4.85
N GLN A 20 -11.43 20.48 4.76
CA GLN A 20 -12.39 20.83 3.72
C GLN A 20 -11.66 21.16 2.42
N PRO A 21 -12.17 20.73 1.28
CA PRO A 21 -11.61 21.10 -0.01
C PRO A 21 -11.69 22.63 -0.20
N PRO A 22 -10.71 23.21 -0.89
CA PRO A 22 -10.70 24.64 -1.16
C PRO A 22 -11.85 25.02 -2.12
N ALA A 23 -12.28 26.28 -2.08
CA ALA A 23 -13.27 26.78 -3.02
C ALA A 23 -12.70 26.81 -4.44
N VAL A 24 -13.31 26.08 -5.35
CA VAL A 24 -12.91 26.01 -6.76
C VAL A 24 -13.33 27.29 -7.49
N SER A 25 -12.40 27.92 -8.17
CA SER A 25 -12.61 29.15 -8.96
C SER A 25 -12.54 28.94 -10.47
N GLY A 26 -12.20 27.76 -10.93
CA GLY A 26 -12.11 27.42 -12.35
C GLY A 26 -11.90 25.94 -12.57
N GLN A 27 -12.09 25.48 -13.81
CA GLN A 27 -11.91 24.09 -14.23
C GLN A 27 -10.81 24.00 -15.29
N ILE A 28 -10.12 22.88 -15.30
CA ILE A 28 -9.16 22.45 -16.31
C ILE A 28 -9.81 21.27 -17.03
N ASP A 29 -10.11 21.41 -18.32
CA ASP A 29 -10.87 20.41 -19.10
C ASP A 29 -10.03 19.22 -19.55
N GLU A 30 -9.17 18.72 -18.67
CA GLU A 30 -8.34 17.52 -18.86
C GLU A 30 -8.22 16.74 -17.56
N LEU A 31 -7.89 15.44 -17.68
CA LEU A 31 -7.56 14.62 -16.53
C LEU A 31 -6.19 15.02 -15.95
N PRO A 32 -5.98 14.92 -14.62
CA PRO A 32 -4.68 15.16 -14.03
C PRO A 32 -3.65 14.12 -14.51
N ALA A 33 -2.47 14.56 -14.91
CA ALA A 33 -1.35 13.67 -15.25
C ALA A 33 -0.75 13.10 -13.95
N ILE A 34 -1.29 11.98 -13.46
CA ILE A 34 -0.87 11.34 -12.22
C ILE A 34 0.13 10.19 -12.48
N TYR A 35 0.98 9.92 -11.48
CA TYR A 35 1.89 8.79 -11.49
C TYR A 35 1.99 8.16 -10.07
N PRO A 36 1.79 6.83 -9.90
CA PRO A 36 1.28 5.90 -10.93
C PRO A 36 -0.10 6.29 -11.45
N ASP A 37 -0.46 5.86 -12.66
CA ASP A 37 -1.79 6.10 -13.21
C ASP A 37 -2.79 5.10 -12.64
N TYR A 38 -3.67 5.59 -11.77
CA TYR A 38 -4.75 4.84 -11.14
C TYR A 38 -6.12 5.11 -11.75
N THR A 39 -6.18 5.78 -12.90
CA THR A 39 -7.44 6.09 -13.57
C THR A 39 -8.20 4.83 -13.96
N GLY A 40 -9.40 4.66 -13.45
CA GLY A 40 -10.30 3.55 -13.78
C GLY A 40 -9.91 2.18 -13.23
N VAL A 41 -8.93 2.08 -12.32
CA VAL A 41 -8.52 0.80 -11.74
C VAL A 41 -9.56 0.25 -10.77
N THR A 42 -9.60 -1.08 -10.63
CA THR A 42 -10.35 -1.76 -9.58
C THR A 42 -9.38 -2.22 -8.50
N VAL A 43 -9.70 -1.94 -7.25
CA VAL A 43 -8.90 -2.27 -6.08
C VAL A 43 -9.67 -3.12 -5.09
N PRO A 44 -9.02 -3.98 -4.29
CA PRO A 44 -9.67 -4.69 -3.21
C PRO A 44 -10.00 -3.76 -2.03
N GLN A 45 -10.87 -4.23 -1.13
CA GLN A 45 -11.26 -3.48 0.07
C GLN A 45 -10.13 -3.26 1.07
N SER A 46 -9.08 -4.08 1.01
CA SER A 46 -7.95 -4.09 1.94
C SER A 46 -6.65 -3.88 1.20
N ILE A 47 -6.49 -2.73 0.55
CA ILE A 47 -5.25 -2.34 -0.10
C ILE A 47 -4.66 -1.11 0.58
N ALA A 48 -3.34 -1.04 0.64
CA ALA A 48 -2.62 0.14 1.11
C ALA A 48 -2.98 1.38 0.29
N PRO A 49 -2.84 2.59 0.86
CA PRO A 49 -3.16 3.83 0.17
C PRO A 49 -2.49 3.93 -1.20
N LEU A 50 -3.27 4.27 -2.21
CA LEU A 50 -2.79 4.51 -3.56
C LEU A 50 -2.11 5.89 -3.64
N ASN A 51 -0.96 6.02 -3.01
CA ASN A 51 -0.17 7.24 -3.07
C ASN A 51 0.21 7.55 -4.52
N PHE A 52 0.06 8.79 -4.93
CA PHE A 52 0.41 9.22 -6.29
C PHE A 52 0.98 10.64 -6.30
N ALA A 53 1.62 10.98 -7.39
CA ALA A 53 2.06 12.33 -7.66
C ALA A 53 1.34 12.89 -8.89
N VAL A 54 1.10 14.19 -8.92
CA VAL A 54 0.60 14.93 -10.08
C VAL A 54 1.67 15.89 -10.57
N ARG A 55 1.86 15.97 -11.89
CA ARG A 55 2.78 16.93 -12.50
C ARG A 55 2.11 18.28 -12.62
N THR A 56 2.35 19.13 -11.63
CA THR A 56 1.88 20.53 -11.64
C THR A 56 2.81 21.39 -10.80
N GLU A 57 2.79 22.68 -11.00
CA GLU A 57 3.50 23.65 -10.17
C GLU A 57 2.56 24.17 -9.07
N GLY A 58 3.11 24.42 -7.88
CA GLY A 58 2.36 25.00 -6.77
C GLY A 58 1.71 23.97 -5.86
N LYS A 59 0.85 24.47 -4.98
CA LYS A 59 0.13 23.63 -4.03
C LYS A 59 -0.97 22.84 -4.73
N THR A 60 -1.15 21.63 -4.29
CA THR A 60 -2.17 20.72 -4.80
C THR A 60 -3.04 20.16 -3.69
N CYS A 61 -4.20 19.69 -4.07
CA CYS A 61 -5.17 19.10 -3.17
C CYS A 61 -5.87 17.96 -3.92
N ALA A 62 -6.01 16.82 -3.27
CA ALA A 62 -6.80 15.69 -3.76
C ALA A 62 -8.00 15.46 -2.82
N VAL A 63 -9.18 15.42 -3.39
CA VAL A 63 -10.46 15.17 -2.69
C VAL A 63 -10.95 13.79 -3.09
N PHE A 64 -11.11 12.91 -2.11
CA PHE A 64 -11.59 11.55 -2.28
C PHE A 64 -13.02 11.48 -1.80
N THR A 65 -13.94 11.10 -2.67
CA THR A 65 -15.38 11.09 -2.37
C THR A 65 -16.05 9.78 -2.75
N THR A 66 -16.83 9.25 -1.85
CA THR A 66 -17.78 8.17 -2.09
C THR A 66 -19.09 8.48 -1.34
N GLU A 67 -20.11 7.66 -1.54
CA GLU A 67 -21.36 7.83 -0.79
C GLU A 67 -21.13 7.74 0.73
N GLY A 68 -21.41 8.83 1.43
CA GLY A 68 -21.32 8.91 2.89
C GLY A 68 -19.93 9.19 3.47
N TYR A 69 -18.88 9.31 2.65
CA TYR A 69 -17.55 9.65 3.16
C TYR A 69 -16.73 10.48 2.16
N THR A 70 -16.11 11.53 2.68
CA THR A 70 -15.22 12.41 1.90
C THR A 70 -14.07 12.84 2.79
N PHE A 71 -12.84 12.88 2.22
CA PHE A 71 -11.69 13.48 2.87
C PHE A 71 -10.79 14.16 1.84
N THR A 72 -9.87 14.99 2.34
CA THR A 72 -9.02 15.84 1.52
C THR A 72 -7.56 15.68 1.95
N VAL A 73 -6.65 15.59 0.99
CA VAL A 73 -5.20 15.55 1.20
C VAL A 73 -4.57 16.71 0.45
N TYR A 74 -3.72 17.47 1.13
CA TYR A 74 -2.94 18.56 0.53
C TYR A 74 -1.50 18.12 0.29
N ALA A 75 -0.89 18.62 -0.79
CA ALA A 75 0.51 18.44 -1.10
C ALA A 75 1.12 19.75 -1.60
N SER A 76 2.36 20.02 -1.21
CA SER A 76 3.11 21.23 -1.64
C SER A 76 3.97 20.99 -2.88
N ASP A 77 4.27 19.73 -3.18
CA ASP A 77 5.18 19.26 -4.24
C ASP A 77 4.47 18.35 -5.27
N GLY A 78 3.14 18.27 -5.17
CA GLY A 78 2.34 17.41 -6.03
C GLY A 78 2.34 15.93 -5.62
N ALA A 79 3.09 15.51 -4.59
CA ALA A 79 3.12 14.14 -4.11
C ALA A 79 2.11 13.92 -2.95
N PHE A 80 1.10 13.12 -3.20
CA PHE A 80 0.06 12.83 -2.21
C PHE A 80 0.43 11.60 -1.39
N SER A 81 0.61 11.81 -0.08
CA SER A 81 0.70 10.74 0.91
C SER A 81 -0.66 10.63 1.62
N ILE A 82 -1.39 9.60 1.28
CA ILE A 82 -2.77 9.41 1.74
C ILE A 82 -2.74 8.77 3.13
N PRO A 83 -3.41 9.38 4.15
CA PRO A 83 -3.47 8.80 5.49
C PRO A 83 -4.20 7.45 5.48
N ASN A 84 -3.56 6.42 6.04
CA ASN A 84 -4.09 5.05 6.05
C ASN A 84 -5.46 4.96 6.74
N ALA A 85 -5.67 5.71 7.82
CA ALA A 85 -6.93 5.70 8.55
C ALA A 85 -8.11 6.24 7.73
N ASP A 86 -7.92 7.32 6.96
CA ASP A 86 -8.96 7.89 6.12
C ASP A 86 -9.18 7.04 4.85
N TRP A 87 -8.09 6.49 4.29
CA TRP A 87 -8.16 5.57 3.18
C TRP A 87 -8.98 4.32 3.52
N ASN A 88 -8.72 3.69 4.66
CA ASN A 88 -9.47 2.51 5.11
C ASN A 88 -10.97 2.81 5.32
N LYS A 89 -11.31 3.97 5.90
CA LYS A 89 -12.71 4.39 6.02
C LYS A 89 -13.38 4.57 4.65
N LEU A 90 -12.65 5.16 3.70
CA LEU A 90 -13.11 5.34 2.33
C LEU A 90 -13.40 3.99 1.66
N LEU A 91 -12.46 3.04 1.73
CA LEU A 91 -12.62 1.72 1.12
C LEU A 91 -13.79 0.94 1.72
N ILE A 92 -14.01 1.03 3.03
CA ILE A 92 -15.16 0.42 3.71
C ILE A 92 -16.48 1.03 3.20
N ALA A 93 -16.55 2.36 3.08
CA ALA A 93 -17.74 3.06 2.59
C ALA A 93 -17.99 2.81 1.09
N ALA A 94 -16.92 2.60 0.32
CA ALA A 94 -16.97 2.42 -1.13
C ALA A 94 -17.08 0.96 -1.59
N LYS A 95 -17.25 -0.01 -0.68
CA LYS A 95 -17.36 -1.44 -1.04
C LYS A 95 -18.40 -1.66 -2.14
N GLY A 96 -17.98 -2.24 -3.26
CA GLY A 96 -18.80 -2.48 -4.46
C GLY A 96 -19.15 -1.22 -5.26
N LYS A 97 -18.64 -0.06 -4.87
CA LYS A 97 -18.95 1.24 -5.46
C LYS A 97 -17.70 1.88 -6.08
N GLN A 98 -17.88 3.08 -6.58
CA GLN A 98 -16.81 3.92 -7.08
C GLN A 98 -16.42 4.97 -6.04
N VAL A 99 -15.16 5.34 -6.08
CA VAL A 99 -14.59 6.51 -5.45
C VAL A 99 -14.27 7.51 -6.54
N GLU A 100 -14.77 8.72 -6.42
CA GLU A 100 -14.37 9.85 -7.24
C GLU A 100 -13.17 10.54 -6.61
N ILE A 101 -12.19 10.87 -7.42
CA ILE A 101 -10.98 11.58 -7.01
C ILE A 101 -10.86 12.86 -7.83
N SER A 102 -11.00 14.00 -7.15
CA SER A 102 -10.84 15.32 -7.74
C SER A 102 -9.48 15.90 -7.35
N VAL A 103 -8.63 16.20 -8.32
CA VAL A 103 -7.34 16.86 -8.11
C VAL A 103 -7.48 18.34 -8.42
N LEU A 104 -6.98 19.16 -7.51
CA LEU A 104 -6.99 20.61 -7.61
C LEU A 104 -5.56 21.15 -7.56
N THR A 105 -5.31 22.24 -8.26
CA THR A 105 -4.03 22.97 -8.22
C THR A 105 -4.27 24.44 -7.90
N GLU A 106 -3.37 25.05 -7.12
CA GLU A 106 -3.41 26.47 -6.79
C GLU A 106 -2.55 27.26 -7.77
N GLU A 107 -3.17 28.18 -8.49
CA GLU A 107 -2.48 29.11 -9.37
C GLU A 107 -2.83 30.55 -8.96
N LYS A 108 -1.82 31.34 -8.57
CA LYS A 108 -1.99 32.74 -8.15
C LYS A 108 -3.07 32.95 -7.08
N GLY A 109 -3.11 32.06 -6.09
CA GLY A 109 -4.07 32.13 -4.99
C GLY A 109 -5.49 31.66 -5.36
N LYS A 110 -5.70 31.07 -6.53
CA LYS A 110 -6.97 30.55 -7.00
C LYS A 110 -6.86 29.04 -7.27
N TRP A 111 -7.83 28.29 -6.79
CA TRP A 111 -7.89 26.85 -7.01
C TRP A 111 -8.66 26.50 -8.27
N LYS A 112 -8.04 25.68 -9.11
CA LYS A 112 -8.64 25.09 -10.31
C LYS A 112 -8.72 23.60 -10.15
N ALA A 113 -9.83 22.99 -10.57
CA ALA A 113 -10.02 21.54 -10.54
C ALA A 113 -9.77 20.94 -11.92
N PHE A 114 -9.03 19.83 -12.00
CA PHE A 114 -9.01 18.96 -13.16
C PHE A 114 -10.33 18.18 -13.28
N LEU A 115 -10.57 17.54 -14.42
CA LEU A 115 -11.64 16.58 -14.55
C LEU A 115 -11.42 15.45 -13.53
N PRO A 116 -12.46 15.02 -12.78
CA PRO A 116 -12.31 13.95 -11.81
C PRO A 116 -12.07 12.61 -12.50
N PHE A 117 -11.36 11.71 -11.82
CA PHE A 117 -11.25 10.31 -12.22
C PHE A 117 -11.81 9.40 -11.15
N HIS A 118 -12.00 8.13 -11.49
CA HIS A 118 -12.64 7.19 -10.60
C HIS A 118 -11.79 5.93 -10.43
N ILE A 119 -11.88 5.34 -9.25
CA ILE A 119 -11.47 3.96 -8.97
C ILE A 119 -12.69 3.17 -8.52
N ARG A 120 -12.68 1.86 -8.72
CA ARG A 120 -13.73 0.96 -8.23
C ARG A 120 -13.18 0.12 -7.07
N VAL A 121 -13.96 0.00 -6.00
CA VAL A 121 -13.66 -0.92 -4.89
C VAL A 121 -14.43 -2.21 -5.11
N SER A 122 -13.71 -3.36 -5.16
CA SER A 122 -14.32 -4.67 -5.34
C SER A 122 -15.17 -5.08 -4.13
N GLU A 123 -16.19 -5.89 -4.36
CA GLU A 123 -16.92 -6.58 -3.29
C GLU A 123 -16.18 -7.82 -2.81
N ASP A 124 -15.32 -8.39 -3.67
CA ASP A 124 -14.62 -9.63 -3.39
C ASP A 124 -13.50 -9.41 -2.37
N PRO A 125 -13.40 -10.26 -1.36
CA PRO A 125 -12.27 -10.23 -0.43
C PRO A 125 -11.00 -10.72 -1.14
N VAL A 126 -9.85 -10.26 -0.66
CA VAL A 126 -8.54 -10.79 -1.00
C VAL A 126 -7.84 -11.23 0.28
N ASP A 127 -6.89 -12.13 0.15
CA ASP A 127 -6.04 -12.52 1.27
C ASP A 127 -5.31 -11.30 1.83
N PRO A 128 -5.13 -11.22 3.17
CA PRO A 128 -4.54 -10.03 3.79
C PRO A 128 -3.05 -9.89 3.52
N TYR A 129 -2.36 -10.94 3.09
CA TYR A 129 -0.92 -10.95 2.86
C TYR A 129 -0.57 -11.47 1.47
N ILE A 130 0.55 -10.99 0.96
CA ILE A 130 1.23 -11.55 -0.21
C ILE A 130 2.65 -11.96 0.18
N ALA A 131 3.05 -13.17 -0.24
CA ALA A 131 4.43 -13.60 -0.12
C ALA A 131 5.14 -13.50 -1.47
N TYR A 132 6.39 -13.06 -1.45
CA TYR A 132 7.18 -12.86 -2.66
C TYR A 132 8.68 -12.99 -2.38
N ARG A 133 9.42 -13.28 -3.43
CA ARG A 133 10.87 -13.21 -3.39
C ARG A 133 11.30 -11.76 -3.61
N LEU A 134 12.09 -11.24 -2.70
CA LEU A 134 12.78 -9.97 -2.85
C LEU A 134 14.24 -10.24 -3.22
N ILE A 135 14.68 -9.69 -4.32
CA ILE A 135 16.04 -9.72 -4.81
C ILE A 135 16.35 -8.35 -5.43
N ALA A 136 17.48 -7.77 -5.05
CA ALA A 136 17.90 -6.51 -5.64
C ALA A 136 18.21 -6.68 -7.14
N PRO A 137 17.91 -5.67 -7.97
CA PRO A 137 18.27 -5.72 -9.38
C PRO A 137 19.80 -5.66 -9.55
N GLY A 138 20.37 -6.67 -10.21
CA GLY A 138 21.81 -6.75 -10.48
C GLY A 138 22.30 -8.19 -10.55
N TYR A 139 23.30 -8.42 -11.39
CA TYR A 139 23.79 -9.77 -11.69
C TYR A 139 24.42 -10.49 -10.48
N GLN A 140 24.99 -9.75 -9.53
CA GLN A 140 25.69 -10.33 -8.38
C GLN A 140 24.90 -10.25 -7.07
N LEU A 141 23.70 -9.70 -7.07
CA LEU A 141 22.93 -9.45 -5.85
C LEU A 141 22.04 -10.63 -5.42
N TRP A 142 22.15 -11.77 -6.09
CA TRP A 142 21.49 -13.01 -5.65
C TRP A 142 21.95 -13.48 -4.26
N ASN A 143 23.08 -12.99 -3.76
CA ASN A 143 23.59 -13.25 -2.41
C ASN A 143 22.91 -12.40 -1.33
N GLU A 144 22.05 -11.45 -1.73
CA GLU A 144 21.23 -10.63 -0.85
C GLU A 144 19.77 -10.77 -1.27
N MET A 145 19.15 -11.85 -0.86
CA MET A 145 17.78 -12.16 -1.22
C MET A 145 17.00 -12.81 -0.08
N GLY A 146 15.68 -12.73 -0.14
CA GLY A 146 14.81 -13.36 0.82
C GLY A 146 13.42 -13.64 0.26
N ILE A 147 12.66 -14.40 1.02
CA ILE A 147 11.22 -14.56 0.88
C ILE A 147 10.58 -13.69 1.95
N TYR A 148 9.73 -12.79 1.55
CA TYR A 148 9.08 -11.82 2.41
C TYR A 148 7.58 -11.95 2.33
N GLN A 149 6.91 -11.57 3.38
CA GLN A 149 5.46 -11.30 3.36
C GLN A 149 5.21 -9.82 3.51
N ARG A 150 4.13 -9.36 2.91
CA ARG A 150 3.66 -8.00 3.01
C ARG A 150 2.17 -7.98 3.28
N GLU A 151 1.76 -7.20 4.27
CA GLU A 151 0.37 -6.90 4.50
C GLU A 151 -0.17 -6.03 3.36
N LEU A 152 -1.30 -6.41 2.76
CA LEU A 152 -1.88 -5.65 1.65
C LEU A 152 -2.51 -4.33 2.09
N ALA A 153 -3.02 -4.25 3.32
CA ALA A 153 -3.67 -3.04 3.85
C ALA A 153 -2.69 -1.95 4.31
N SER A 154 -1.39 -2.27 4.32
CA SER A 154 -0.32 -1.35 4.74
C SER A 154 0.89 -1.46 3.83
N PHE A 155 1.97 -0.75 4.19
CA PHE A 155 3.27 -0.92 3.53
C PHE A 155 4.24 -1.79 4.34
N ASP A 156 3.74 -2.44 5.40
CA ASP A 156 4.56 -3.25 6.28
C ASP A 156 5.00 -4.53 5.59
N GLN A 157 6.28 -4.83 5.71
CA GLN A 157 6.95 -5.96 5.10
C GLN A 157 7.81 -6.65 6.13
N GLU A 158 7.73 -7.97 6.21
CA GLU A 158 8.51 -8.79 7.11
C GLU A 158 9.20 -9.94 6.37
N PRO A 159 10.42 -10.32 6.76
CA PRO A 159 11.08 -11.46 6.19
C PRO A 159 10.46 -12.77 6.71
N ILE A 160 10.10 -13.68 5.81
CA ILE A 160 9.80 -15.07 6.13
C ILE A 160 11.12 -15.85 6.26
N LEU A 161 12.03 -15.64 5.30
CA LEU A 161 13.33 -16.27 5.26
C LEU A 161 14.32 -15.43 4.46
N GLU A 162 15.48 -15.16 5.03
CA GLU A 162 16.59 -14.50 4.34
C GLU A 162 17.75 -15.47 4.10
N ASN A 163 18.40 -15.34 2.95
CA ASN A 163 19.47 -16.25 2.55
C ASN A 163 20.74 -16.12 3.41
N ARG A 164 20.90 -15.07 4.21
CA ARG A 164 21.95 -14.96 5.23
C ARG A 164 21.94 -16.14 6.22
N LEU A 165 20.78 -16.76 6.44
CA LEU A 165 20.61 -17.95 7.28
C LEU A 165 21.16 -19.22 6.63
N THR A 166 21.43 -19.20 5.33
CA THR A 166 21.99 -20.30 4.55
C THR A 166 23.37 -19.95 3.97
N ASN A 167 24.16 -19.14 4.67
CA ASN A 167 25.46 -18.65 4.21
C ASN A 167 25.39 -18.01 2.82
N ASN A 168 24.41 -17.16 2.60
CA ASN A 168 24.13 -16.45 1.36
C ASN A 168 23.89 -17.38 0.15
N ASN A 169 23.45 -18.62 0.38
CA ASN A 169 23.04 -19.47 -0.71
C ASN A 169 21.66 -19.04 -1.23
N CYS A 170 21.42 -19.24 -2.50
CA CYS A 170 20.16 -18.90 -3.12
C CYS A 170 19.00 -19.70 -2.49
N ILE A 171 17.96 -19.01 -2.08
CA ILE A 171 16.68 -19.55 -1.62
C ILE A 171 15.60 -19.08 -2.56
N ASN A 172 14.78 -19.99 -3.07
CA ASN A 172 13.80 -19.63 -4.08
C ASN A 172 12.69 -20.69 -4.22
N CYS A 173 11.83 -20.47 -5.23
CA CYS A 173 10.81 -21.44 -5.61
C CYS A 173 9.89 -21.80 -4.44
N HIS A 174 9.44 -20.77 -3.70
CA HIS A 174 8.46 -20.96 -2.63
C HIS A 174 7.06 -21.19 -3.20
N SER A 175 6.29 -22.00 -2.50
CA SER A 175 4.89 -22.28 -2.82
C SER A 175 4.15 -22.60 -1.53
N PHE A 176 2.91 -22.15 -1.45
CA PHE A 176 2.00 -22.45 -0.34
C PHE A 176 0.98 -23.50 -0.77
N CYS A 177 0.78 -24.51 0.07
CA CYS A 177 -0.19 -25.58 -0.19
C CYS A 177 -1.61 -25.01 -0.08
N MET A 178 -2.33 -24.94 -1.20
CA MET A 178 -3.70 -24.41 -1.24
C MET A 178 -3.83 -23.01 -0.61
N GLN A 179 -2.77 -22.20 -0.69
CA GLN A 179 -2.65 -20.88 -0.07
C GLN A 179 -2.72 -20.88 1.48
N ASP A 180 -2.52 -22.04 2.12
CA ASP A 180 -2.42 -22.14 3.57
C ASP A 180 -1.07 -21.56 4.03
N PRO A 181 -1.04 -20.45 4.81
CA PRO A 181 0.20 -19.80 5.24
C PRO A 181 1.06 -20.70 6.16
N ASN A 182 0.48 -21.74 6.76
CA ASN A 182 1.20 -22.67 7.65
C ASN A 182 1.84 -23.83 6.89
N LYS A 183 1.59 -23.94 5.58
CA LYS A 183 2.09 -25.03 4.74
C LYS A 183 2.83 -24.52 3.53
N MET A 184 4.13 -24.38 3.68
CA MET A 184 5.00 -23.81 2.68
C MET A 184 6.13 -24.78 2.31
N LEU A 185 6.51 -24.78 1.05
CA LEU A 185 7.80 -25.34 0.65
C LEU A 185 8.63 -24.30 -0.09
N PHE A 186 9.95 -24.44 0.02
CA PHE A 186 10.92 -23.66 -0.71
C PHE A 186 12.20 -24.44 -0.97
N HIS A 187 12.99 -24.01 -1.92
CA HIS A 187 14.21 -24.68 -2.31
C HIS A 187 15.46 -23.87 -1.93
N VAL A 188 16.43 -24.55 -1.32
CA VAL A 188 17.76 -24.02 -1.04
C VAL A 188 18.74 -24.61 -2.05
N ARG A 189 19.62 -23.79 -2.62
CA ARG A 189 20.63 -24.20 -3.60
C ARG A 189 22.02 -24.30 -2.99
N ALA A 190 22.96 -24.76 -3.81
CA ALA A 190 24.39 -24.89 -3.50
C ALA A 190 24.66 -25.82 -2.30
N LYS A 191 25.49 -25.40 -1.34
CA LYS A 191 26.00 -26.24 -0.25
C LYS A 191 24.89 -26.92 0.56
N TYR A 192 23.78 -26.26 0.77
CA TYR A 192 22.63 -26.75 1.54
C TYR A 192 21.46 -27.19 0.65
N GLY A 193 21.78 -27.56 -0.61
CA GLY A 193 20.75 -27.85 -1.60
C GLY A 193 19.77 -28.92 -1.16
N CYS A 194 18.54 -28.50 -0.87
CA CYS A 194 17.40 -29.37 -0.51
C CYS A 194 16.08 -28.59 -0.73
N THR A 195 14.99 -29.31 -0.74
CA THR A 195 13.65 -28.71 -0.60
C THR A 195 13.26 -28.76 0.87
N VAL A 196 12.85 -27.63 1.40
CA VAL A 196 12.35 -27.53 2.78
C VAL A 196 10.84 -27.48 2.74
N LEU A 197 10.20 -28.34 3.51
CA LEU A 197 8.77 -28.34 3.77
C LEU A 197 8.53 -27.82 5.19
N VAL A 198 7.76 -26.78 5.31
CA VAL A 198 7.17 -26.29 6.56
C VAL A 198 5.73 -26.76 6.60
N ASP A 199 5.34 -27.42 7.67
CA ASP A 199 3.99 -27.95 7.91
C ASP A 199 3.64 -27.68 9.36
N ASP A 200 2.99 -26.58 9.61
CA ASP A 200 2.78 -25.97 10.94
C ASP A 200 4.13 -25.78 11.68
N ASP A 201 4.28 -26.37 12.83
CA ASP A 201 5.52 -26.32 13.64
C ASP A 201 6.61 -27.32 13.20
N ARG A 202 6.37 -28.09 12.14
CA ARG A 202 7.28 -29.13 11.67
C ARG A 202 8.02 -28.68 10.44
N ILE A 203 9.34 -28.83 10.49
CA ILE A 203 10.22 -28.56 9.36
C ILE A 203 10.83 -29.88 8.90
N LYS A 204 10.74 -30.17 7.61
CA LYS A 204 11.34 -31.35 6.98
C LYS A 204 12.21 -30.92 5.81
N THR A 205 13.33 -31.56 5.65
CA THR A 205 14.17 -31.43 4.45
C THR A 205 13.99 -32.65 3.57
N LEU A 206 13.76 -32.40 2.29
CA LEU A 206 13.61 -33.42 1.26
C LEU A 206 14.84 -33.32 0.33
N ASP A 207 15.51 -34.44 0.12
CA ASP A 207 16.55 -34.53 -0.92
C ASP A 207 15.87 -34.67 -2.27
N THR A 208 15.75 -33.55 -2.96
CA THR A 208 15.14 -33.47 -4.29
C THR A 208 16.20 -33.28 -5.37
N LYS A 209 17.49 -33.37 -5.04
CA LYS A 209 18.56 -33.36 -6.03
C LYS A 209 18.54 -34.65 -6.83
N THR A 210 18.44 -34.50 -8.14
CA THR A 210 18.77 -35.56 -9.08
C THR A 210 20.14 -35.29 -9.66
N ASP A 211 20.82 -36.30 -10.15
CA ASP A 211 22.13 -36.18 -10.85
C ASP A 211 22.04 -35.26 -12.08
N GLN A 212 20.87 -34.87 -12.50
CA GLN A 212 20.63 -34.00 -13.65
C GLN A 212 20.32 -32.55 -13.30
N THR A 213 20.69 -32.08 -12.15
CA THR A 213 20.71 -30.64 -11.77
C THR A 213 19.40 -29.85 -11.79
N ILE A 214 18.29 -30.44 -12.05
CA ILE A 214 17.00 -29.75 -12.05
C ILE A 214 16.12 -30.39 -10.99
N SER A 215 16.07 -29.79 -9.79
CA SER A 215 14.93 -30.06 -8.92
C SER A 215 13.71 -29.47 -9.61
N ALA A 216 12.86 -30.31 -10.12
CA ALA A 216 11.54 -29.90 -10.56
C ALA A 216 10.76 -29.50 -9.30
N LEU A 217 10.66 -28.22 -9.08
CA LEU A 217 9.67 -27.65 -8.18
C LEU A 217 8.50 -27.21 -9.02
N VAL A 218 7.45 -27.84 -8.82
CA VAL A 218 6.15 -27.54 -9.37
C VAL A 218 5.57 -26.37 -8.60
#